data_bf07647e8751f161272dd626cdf3adad
#
_entry.id   bf07647e8751f161272dd626cdf3adad
#
_cell.length_a   1.000
_cell.length_b   1.000
_cell.length_c   1.000
_cell.angle_alpha   90.00
_cell.angle_beta   90.00
_cell.angle_gamma   90.00
#
_symmetry.space_group_name_H-M   'P 1'
#
loop_
_entity.id
_entity.type
_entity.pdbx_description
1 polymer ?
#
loop_
_entity_poly.entity_id
_entity_poly.type
_entity_poly.pdbx_seq_one_letter_code
_entity_poly.pdbx_strand_id
1 'polypeptide(L)'
;FYLFWDAKRPNKLESKEDAKENTVTSEAEVKKLSLPKALLFTVLGLILIVAGSNFVVKSATFVATALGLSQRFIGLTIVALGTSLPELFTSVTAALKKNSDIAVGNIVGSNIFNILFIVGLSGLIIPVPFDPAFRFDTVASGLAAIALLLFSLPKKRLSRISGVVLLLLYVAYFIAIW
;
A
#
# COMPACT_ATOMS: atom_id res chain seq x y z
N PHE A 1 19.52 0.67 6.11
CA PHE A 1 20.95 0.97 5.97
C PHE A 1 21.48 0.48 4.61
N TYR A 2 21.11 -0.70 4.14
CA TYR A 2 21.57 -1.27 2.87
C TYR A 2 21.05 -0.49 1.65
N LEU A 3 19.80 -0.05 1.67
CA LEU A 3 19.20 0.75 0.58
C LEU A 3 19.82 2.14 0.45
N PHE A 4 20.32 2.71 1.55
CA PHE A 4 20.99 4.02 1.55
C PHE A 4 22.43 3.95 1.02
N TRP A 5 23.07 2.78 1.14
CA TRP A 5 24.43 2.57 0.64
C TRP A 5 24.48 2.36 -0.87
N ASP A 6 23.49 1.66 -1.44
CA ASP A 6 23.45 1.37 -2.88
C ASP A 6 23.06 2.61 -3.72
N ALA A 7 22.29 3.53 -3.16
CA ALA A 7 21.95 4.81 -3.81
C ALA A 7 23.15 5.75 -4.02
N LYS A 8 24.31 5.47 -3.41
CA LYS A 8 25.51 6.32 -3.47
C LYS A 8 26.60 5.84 -4.43
N ARG A 9 26.40 4.70 -5.13
CA ARG A 9 27.34 4.24 -6.14
C ARG A 9 26.87 4.71 -7.53
N PRO A 10 27.57 5.66 -8.18
CA PRO A 10 27.29 5.98 -9.58
C PRO A 10 27.71 4.77 -10.44
N ASN A 11 26.72 4.06 -10.99
CA ASN A 11 26.96 2.95 -11.90
C ASN A 11 27.40 3.51 -13.25
N LYS A 12 28.69 3.48 -13.49
CA LYS A 12 29.36 4.07 -14.68
C LYS A 12 29.09 3.29 -15.98
N LEU A 13 28.29 2.23 -15.94
CA LEU A 13 28.00 1.37 -17.10
C LEU A 13 26.59 1.56 -17.67
N GLU A 14 25.64 2.09 -16.91
CA GLU A 14 24.27 2.34 -17.40
C GLU A 14 24.13 3.62 -18.24
N SER A 15 25.10 4.53 -18.17
CA SER A 15 24.99 5.85 -18.83
C SER A 15 25.12 5.84 -20.36
N LYS A 16 25.33 4.69 -21.00
CA LYS A 16 25.45 4.59 -22.47
C LYS A 16 24.32 3.85 -23.16
N GLU A 17 23.55 3.00 -22.46
CA GLU A 17 22.39 2.33 -23.01
C GLU A 17 21.11 3.14 -22.79
N ASP A 18 20.97 3.80 -21.64
CA ASP A 18 19.82 4.67 -21.34
C ASP A 18 19.74 5.92 -22.24
N ALA A 19 20.87 6.38 -22.77
CA ALA A 19 20.92 7.51 -23.70
C ALA A 19 20.35 7.19 -25.09
N LYS A 20 20.22 5.92 -25.46
CA LYS A 20 19.68 5.49 -26.77
C LYS A 20 18.22 5.07 -26.70
N GLU A 21 17.71 4.65 -25.53
CA GLU A 21 16.32 4.22 -25.36
C GLU A 21 15.38 5.38 -25.04
N ASN A 22 15.90 6.48 -24.52
CA ASN A 22 15.13 7.69 -24.19
C ASN A 22 14.76 8.57 -25.39
N THR A 23 15.16 8.20 -26.62
CA THR A 23 14.88 9.02 -27.81
C THR A 23 13.61 8.61 -28.58
N VAL A 24 12.85 7.61 -28.13
CA VAL A 24 11.67 7.09 -28.84
C VAL A 24 10.39 7.08 -27.99
N THR A 25 10.41 7.53 -26.74
CA THR A 25 9.17 7.78 -26.02
C THR A 25 8.84 9.26 -26.09
N SER A 26 7.86 9.57 -26.94
CA SER A 26 7.20 10.88 -27.05
C SER A 26 7.20 11.58 -25.69
N GLU A 27 7.98 12.64 -25.56
CA GLU A 27 7.81 13.66 -24.53
C GLU A 27 6.43 14.27 -24.75
N ALA A 28 5.39 13.66 -24.16
CA ALA A 28 4.21 14.42 -23.83
C ALA A 28 4.74 15.54 -22.94
N GLU A 29 4.73 16.77 -23.43
CA GLU A 29 5.10 17.97 -22.68
C GLU A 29 4.37 17.93 -21.35
N VAL A 30 5.07 17.49 -20.30
CA VAL A 30 4.58 17.62 -18.96
C VAL A 30 4.56 19.12 -18.67
N LYS A 31 3.40 19.74 -18.89
CA LYS A 31 3.17 21.13 -18.52
C LYS A 31 3.61 21.29 -17.08
N LYS A 32 4.77 21.90 -16.86
CA LYS A 32 5.31 22.13 -15.51
C LYS A 32 4.29 23.01 -14.78
N LEU A 33 3.51 22.40 -13.88
CA LEU A 33 2.64 23.17 -13.01
C LEU A 33 3.51 24.09 -12.15
N SER A 34 3.07 25.32 -11.94
CA SER A 34 3.71 26.18 -10.95
C SER A 34 3.58 25.56 -9.57
N LEU A 35 4.60 25.71 -8.74
CA LEU A 35 4.66 25.11 -7.39
C LEU A 35 3.36 25.34 -6.57
N PRO A 36 2.78 26.56 -6.51
CA PRO A 36 1.54 26.76 -5.75
C PRO A 36 0.35 25.97 -6.31
N LYS A 37 0.25 25.81 -7.62
CA LYS A 37 -0.81 25.00 -8.24
C LYS A 37 -0.59 23.50 -7.95
N ALA A 38 0.65 23.02 -8.00
CA ALA A 38 0.97 21.65 -7.67
C ALA A 38 0.62 21.34 -6.21
N LEU A 39 0.99 22.22 -5.28
CA LEU A 39 0.62 22.10 -3.86
C LEU A 39 -0.90 22.11 -3.66
N LEU A 40 -1.60 23.04 -4.30
CA LEU A 40 -3.07 23.12 -4.20
C LEU A 40 -3.74 21.82 -4.67
N PHE A 41 -3.35 21.29 -5.82
CA PHE A 41 -3.92 20.05 -6.33
C PHE A 41 -3.56 18.83 -5.47
N THR A 42 -2.35 18.81 -4.90
CA THR A 42 -1.94 17.74 -3.98
C THR A 42 -2.78 17.76 -2.70
N VAL A 43 -2.94 18.93 -2.08
CA VAL A 43 -3.75 19.09 -0.86
C VAL A 43 -5.22 18.78 -1.13
N LEU A 44 -5.78 19.32 -2.22
CA LEU A 44 -7.17 19.06 -2.60
C LEU A 44 -7.40 17.57 -2.89
N GLY A 45 -6.49 16.92 -3.63
CA GLY A 45 -6.55 15.50 -3.91
C GLY A 45 -6.50 14.65 -2.62
N LEU A 46 -5.63 15.00 -1.68
CA LEU A 46 -5.53 14.34 -0.39
C LEU A 46 -6.84 14.49 0.42
N ILE A 47 -7.39 15.69 0.50
CA ILE A 47 -8.67 15.95 1.18
C ILE A 47 -9.79 15.12 0.55
N LEU A 48 -9.89 15.08 -0.77
CA LEU A 48 -10.92 14.33 -1.49
C LEU A 48 -10.79 12.81 -1.27
N ILE A 49 -9.57 12.27 -1.28
CA ILE A 49 -9.33 10.85 -1.03
C ILE A 49 -9.72 10.49 0.41
N VAL A 50 -9.28 11.27 1.40
CA VAL A 50 -9.59 11.02 2.81
C VAL A 50 -11.09 11.16 3.09
N ALA A 51 -11.73 12.21 2.58
CA ALA A 51 -13.16 12.41 2.75
C ALA A 51 -13.98 11.29 2.07
N GLY A 52 -13.60 10.90 0.84
CA GLY A 52 -14.22 9.82 0.10
C GLY A 52 -14.08 8.46 0.82
N SER A 53 -12.87 8.13 1.28
CA SER A 53 -12.63 6.90 2.05
C SER A 53 -13.49 6.85 3.32
N ASN A 54 -13.51 7.94 4.09
CA ASN A 54 -14.33 8.03 5.31
C ASN A 54 -15.84 7.86 5.02
N PHE A 55 -16.32 8.45 3.93
CA PHE A 55 -17.71 8.30 3.52
C PHE A 55 -18.03 6.84 3.17
N VAL A 56 -17.20 6.20 2.36
CA VAL A 56 -17.36 4.78 1.97
C VAL A 56 -17.34 3.87 3.19
N VAL A 57 -16.33 4.04 4.09
CA VAL A 57 -16.22 3.23 5.31
C VAL A 57 -17.46 3.36 6.19
N LYS A 58 -17.91 4.59 6.48
CA LYS A 58 -19.08 4.83 7.33
C LYS A 58 -20.34 4.21 6.74
N SER A 59 -20.57 4.42 5.44
CA SER A 59 -21.75 3.87 4.75
C SER A 59 -21.73 2.34 4.71
N ALA A 60 -20.59 1.74 4.36
CA ALA A 60 -20.45 0.30 4.31
C ALA A 60 -20.58 -0.35 5.70
N THR A 61 -19.97 0.26 6.74
CA THR A 61 -20.10 -0.19 8.12
C THR A 61 -21.55 -0.13 8.60
N PHE A 62 -22.28 0.94 8.29
CA PHE A 62 -23.68 1.07 8.63
C PHE A 62 -24.51 -0.05 8.01
N VAL A 63 -24.37 -0.30 6.71
CA VAL A 63 -25.08 -1.39 6.01
C VAL A 63 -24.71 -2.76 6.58
N ALA A 64 -23.42 -3.02 6.79
CA ALA A 64 -22.96 -4.29 7.30
C ALA A 64 -23.46 -4.58 8.72
N THR A 65 -23.51 -3.55 9.58
CA THR A 65 -24.08 -3.66 10.92
C THR A 65 -25.58 -3.94 10.86
N ALA A 66 -26.30 -3.27 9.95
CA ALA A 66 -27.73 -3.52 9.74
C ALA A 66 -28.01 -4.95 9.22
N LEU A 67 -27.08 -5.56 8.50
CA LEU A 67 -27.13 -6.96 8.05
C LEU A 67 -26.69 -7.96 9.13
N GLY A 68 -26.34 -7.52 10.34
CA GLY A 68 -25.97 -8.38 11.46
C GLY A 68 -24.56 -8.94 11.41
N LEU A 69 -23.66 -8.38 10.59
CA LEU A 69 -22.27 -8.80 10.53
C LEU A 69 -21.52 -8.45 11.83
N SER A 70 -20.58 -9.33 12.25
CA SER A 70 -19.82 -9.10 13.47
C SER A 70 -18.90 -7.89 13.35
N GLN A 71 -18.67 -7.18 14.47
CA GLN A 71 -17.77 -6.04 14.52
C GLN A 71 -16.32 -6.40 14.13
N ARG A 72 -15.88 -7.63 14.49
CA ARG A 72 -14.57 -8.15 14.07
C ARG A 72 -14.49 -8.27 12.54
N PHE A 73 -15.51 -8.88 11.92
CA PHE A 73 -15.55 -9.04 10.47
C PHE A 73 -15.58 -7.68 9.76
N ILE A 74 -16.42 -6.74 10.23
CA ILE A 74 -16.48 -5.38 9.69
C ILE A 74 -15.11 -4.70 9.79
N GLY A 75 -14.42 -4.81 10.92
CA GLY A 75 -13.11 -4.22 11.14
C GLY A 75 -12.03 -4.80 10.21
N LEU A 76 -11.96 -6.13 10.12
CA LEU A 76 -10.94 -6.83 9.31
C LEU A 76 -11.17 -6.71 7.79
N THR A 77 -12.37 -6.38 7.37
CA THR A 77 -12.73 -6.30 5.95
C THR A 77 -13.04 -4.87 5.51
N ILE A 78 -14.20 -4.36 5.90
CA ILE A 78 -14.72 -3.07 5.41
C ILE A 78 -13.85 -1.90 5.86
N VAL A 79 -13.53 -1.84 7.16
CA VAL A 79 -12.73 -0.76 7.71
C VAL A 79 -11.28 -0.86 7.22
N ALA A 80 -10.68 -2.06 7.25
CA ALA A 80 -9.32 -2.29 6.78
C ALA A 80 -9.16 -1.92 5.30
N LEU A 81 -10.07 -2.39 4.44
CA LEU A 81 -10.06 -2.08 3.01
C LEU A 81 -10.27 -0.58 2.78
N GLY A 82 -11.24 0.02 3.47
CA GLY A 82 -11.58 1.43 3.31
C GLY A 82 -10.46 2.39 3.75
N THR A 83 -9.78 2.08 4.85
CA THR A 83 -8.63 2.87 5.32
C THR A 83 -7.41 2.71 4.42
N SER A 84 -7.30 1.59 3.70
CA SER A 84 -6.22 1.33 2.73
C SER A 84 -6.55 1.80 1.30
N LEU A 85 -7.73 2.39 1.06
CA LEU A 85 -8.07 2.95 -0.27
C LEU A 85 -7.08 4.02 -0.74
N PRO A 86 -6.63 4.98 0.09
CA PRO A 86 -5.63 5.96 -0.33
C PRO A 86 -4.32 5.31 -0.78
N GLU A 87 -3.83 4.32 -0.03
CA GLU A 87 -2.63 3.56 -0.37
C GLU A 87 -2.80 2.76 -1.66
N LEU A 88 -3.98 2.15 -1.85
CA LEU A 88 -4.31 1.42 -3.07
C LEU A 88 -4.27 2.34 -4.30
N PHE A 89 -4.95 3.49 -4.25
CA PHE A 89 -4.96 4.46 -5.34
C PHE A 89 -3.57 4.98 -5.66
N THR A 90 -2.78 5.32 -4.63
CA THR A 90 -1.40 5.79 -4.79
C THR A 90 -0.53 4.72 -5.45
N SER A 91 -0.57 3.48 -4.94
CA SER A 91 0.26 2.37 -5.44
C SER A 91 -0.15 1.96 -6.85
N VAL A 92 -1.45 1.86 -7.16
CA VAL A 92 -1.94 1.55 -8.51
C VAL A 92 -1.55 2.64 -9.50
N THR A 93 -1.73 3.91 -9.13
CA THR A 93 -1.36 5.04 -9.99
C THR A 93 0.15 5.06 -10.26
N ALA A 94 0.98 4.82 -9.25
CA ALA A 94 2.43 4.73 -9.41
C ALA A 94 2.82 3.55 -10.32
N ALA A 95 2.19 2.39 -10.13
CA ALA A 95 2.43 1.21 -10.97
C ALA A 95 2.03 1.44 -12.44
N LEU A 96 0.90 2.09 -12.70
CA LEU A 96 0.46 2.47 -14.04
C LEU A 96 1.43 3.44 -14.72
N LYS A 97 2.06 4.31 -13.92
CA LYS A 97 3.12 5.22 -14.38
C LYS A 97 4.50 4.57 -14.41
N LYS A 98 4.59 3.25 -14.28
CA LYS A 98 5.84 2.46 -14.25
C LYS A 98 6.82 2.87 -13.13
N ASN A 99 6.34 3.52 -12.08
CA ASN A 99 7.13 3.90 -10.91
C ASN A 99 6.97 2.85 -9.79
N SER A 100 7.72 1.76 -9.91
CA SER A 100 7.67 0.62 -8.99
C SER A 100 8.10 1.00 -7.57
N ASP A 101 9.07 1.91 -7.45
CA ASP A 101 9.66 2.28 -6.15
C ASP A 101 8.65 3.01 -5.28
N ILE A 102 7.86 3.92 -5.86
CA ILE A 102 6.77 4.58 -5.15
C ILE A 102 5.67 3.56 -4.79
N ALA A 103 5.31 2.65 -5.72
CA ALA A 103 4.27 1.67 -5.47
C ALA A 103 4.62 0.73 -4.30
N VAL A 104 5.83 0.15 -4.33
CA VAL A 104 6.30 -0.77 -3.27
C VAL A 104 6.60 0.00 -1.98
N GLY A 105 7.27 1.15 -2.08
CA GLY A 105 7.60 1.99 -0.94
C GLY A 105 6.38 2.44 -0.14
N ASN A 106 5.29 2.80 -0.82
CA ASN A 106 4.03 3.17 -0.18
C ASN A 106 3.43 2.01 0.63
N ILE A 107 3.37 0.79 0.05
CA ILE A 107 2.83 -0.39 0.73
C ILE A 107 3.69 -0.78 1.94
N VAL A 108 5.00 -0.90 1.75
CA VAL A 108 5.92 -1.29 2.82
C VAL A 108 5.98 -0.21 3.90
N GLY A 109 6.04 1.06 3.51
CA GLY A 109 6.11 2.20 4.42
C GLY A 109 4.86 2.33 5.28
N SER A 110 3.67 2.20 4.72
CA SER A 110 2.41 2.23 5.48
C SER A 110 2.29 1.07 6.47
N ASN A 111 2.71 -0.14 6.10
CA ASN A 111 2.73 -1.28 7.01
C ASN A 111 3.68 -1.06 8.20
N ILE A 112 4.90 -0.58 7.95
CA ILE A 112 5.87 -0.25 9.01
C ILE A 112 5.29 0.85 9.92
N PHE A 113 4.74 1.90 9.36
CA PHE A 113 4.15 3.00 10.11
C PHE A 113 2.97 2.53 10.97
N ASN A 114 2.06 1.73 10.41
CA ASN A 114 0.90 1.21 11.11
C ASN A 114 1.30 0.31 12.28
N ILE A 115 2.26 -0.60 12.08
CA ILE A 115 2.68 -1.54 13.11
C ILE A 115 3.54 -0.84 14.19
N LEU A 116 4.57 -0.11 13.79
CA LEU A 116 5.53 0.43 14.76
C LEU A 116 5.03 1.73 15.39
N PHE A 117 4.49 2.65 14.59
CA PHE A 117 4.10 3.96 15.10
C PHE A 117 2.67 3.94 15.67
N ILE A 118 1.66 3.53 14.87
CA ILE A 118 0.27 3.61 15.32
C ILE A 118 0.00 2.64 16.48
N VAL A 119 0.35 1.36 16.34
CA VAL A 119 0.14 0.39 17.44
C VAL A 119 1.03 0.72 18.62
N GLY A 120 2.29 1.11 18.40
CA GLY A 120 3.22 1.51 19.46
C GLY A 120 2.72 2.72 20.25
N LEU A 121 2.28 3.78 19.56
CA LEU A 121 1.71 4.97 20.19
C LEU A 121 0.40 4.67 20.93
N SER A 122 -0.46 3.85 20.32
CA SER A 122 -1.71 3.41 20.95
C SER A 122 -1.44 2.69 22.28
N GLY A 123 -0.45 1.78 22.29
CA GLY A 123 -0.03 1.06 23.48
C GLY A 123 0.58 1.92 24.58
N LEU A 124 1.15 3.08 24.22
CA LEU A 124 1.61 4.08 25.20
C LEU A 124 0.45 4.85 25.86
N ILE A 125 -0.63 5.09 25.12
CA ILE A 125 -1.79 5.85 25.60
C ILE A 125 -2.73 4.97 26.42
N ILE A 126 -3.00 3.75 25.94
CA ILE A 126 -3.89 2.79 26.59
C ILE A 126 -3.35 1.37 26.35
N PRO A 127 -3.41 0.46 27.36
CA PRO A 127 -3.09 -0.94 27.14
C PRO A 127 -3.96 -1.52 26.03
N VAL A 128 -3.33 -2.07 24.99
CA VAL A 128 -4.03 -2.70 23.84
C VAL A 128 -4.15 -4.21 24.15
N PRO A 129 -5.33 -4.71 24.54
CA PRO A 129 -5.50 -6.13 24.81
C PRO A 129 -5.38 -6.93 23.51
N PHE A 130 -4.65 -8.05 23.58
CA PHE A 130 -4.58 -9.00 22.47
C PHE A 130 -5.63 -10.09 22.64
N ASP A 131 -6.74 -9.98 21.92
CA ASP A 131 -7.76 -11.02 21.90
C ASP A 131 -7.24 -12.28 21.17
N PRO A 132 -7.32 -13.47 21.78
CA PRO A 132 -6.96 -14.73 21.14
C PRO A 132 -7.61 -14.98 19.78
N ALA A 133 -8.78 -14.39 19.52
CA ALA A 133 -9.44 -14.47 18.23
C ALA A 133 -8.61 -13.89 17.07
N PHE A 134 -7.68 -12.96 17.35
CA PHE A 134 -6.78 -12.38 16.33
C PHE A 134 -5.51 -13.20 16.06
N ARG A 135 -5.31 -14.35 16.71
CA ARG A 135 -4.11 -15.19 16.48
C ARG A 135 -3.99 -15.61 15.02
N PHE A 136 -5.09 -16.07 14.43
CA PHE A 136 -5.11 -16.46 13.02
C PHE A 136 -4.75 -15.28 12.10
N ASP A 137 -5.34 -14.12 12.34
CA ASP A 137 -5.11 -12.91 11.53
C ASP A 137 -3.66 -12.44 11.64
N THR A 138 -3.07 -12.50 12.85
CA THR A 138 -1.67 -12.16 13.09
C THR A 138 -0.71 -13.09 12.34
N VAL A 139 -0.97 -14.40 12.39
CA VAL A 139 -0.16 -15.39 11.65
C VAL A 139 -0.32 -15.19 10.15
N ALA A 140 -1.55 -14.99 9.66
CA ALA A 140 -1.81 -14.74 8.24
C ALA A 140 -1.10 -13.48 7.73
N SER A 141 -1.10 -12.39 8.53
CA SER A 141 -0.37 -11.16 8.22
C SER A 141 1.14 -11.37 8.13
N GLY A 142 1.72 -12.11 9.08
CA GLY A 142 3.14 -12.48 9.06
C GLY A 142 3.51 -13.32 7.84
N LEU A 143 2.69 -14.32 7.50
CA LEU A 143 2.90 -15.16 6.32
C LEU A 143 2.77 -14.34 5.02
N ALA A 144 1.84 -13.40 4.94
CA ALA A 144 1.71 -12.51 3.79
C ALA A 144 2.95 -11.64 3.59
N ALA A 145 3.53 -11.10 4.68
CA ALA A 145 4.77 -10.33 4.61
C ALA A 145 5.96 -11.19 4.15
N ILE A 146 6.08 -12.42 4.65
CA ILE A 146 7.10 -13.39 4.22
C ILE A 146 6.90 -13.75 2.74
N ALA A 147 5.69 -14.02 2.30
CA ALA A 147 5.38 -14.33 0.91
C ALA A 147 5.76 -13.17 -0.02
N LEU A 148 5.41 -11.93 0.35
CA LEU A 148 5.80 -10.74 -0.40
C LEU A 148 7.33 -10.63 -0.53
N LEU A 149 8.06 -10.86 0.57
CA LEU A 149 9.51 -10.85 0.58
C LEU A 149 10.08 -11.92 -0.36
N LEU A 150 9.63 -13.16 -0.23
CA LEU A 150 10.11 -14.29 -1.05
C LEU A 150 9.84 -14.07 -2.54
N PHE A 151 8.69 -13.51 -2.91
CA PHE A 151 8.35 -13.24 -4.30
C PHE A 151 9.11 -12.05 -4.89
N SER A 152 9.56 -11.11 -4.07
CA SER A 152 10.29 -9.93 -4.53
C SER A 152 11.81 -10.15 -4.62
N LEU A 153 12.39 -11.04 -3.77
CA LEU A 153 13.83 -11.29 -3.68
C LEU A 153 14.50 -11.72 -5.00
N PRO A 154 13.98 -12.71 -5.78
CA PRO A 154 14.74 -13.30 -6.88
C PRO A 154 15.07 -12.32 -8.02
N LYS A 155 14.16 -11.38 -8.29
CA LYS A 155 14.29 -10.42 -9.41
C LYS A 155 14.27 -8.96 -8.98
N LYS A 156 14.32 -8.69 -7.66
CA LYS A 156 14.14 -7.34 -7.07
C LYS A 156 12.88 -6.63 -7.59
N ARG A 157 11.86 -7.39 -7.99
CA ARG A 157 10.58 -6.89 -8.50
C ARG A 157 9.50 -7.95 -8.37
N LEU A 158 8.28 -7.51 -8.13
CA LEU A 158 7.11 -8.39 -8.07
C LEU A 158 6.63 -8.71 -9.50
N SER A 159 6.56 -10.00 -9.84
CA SER A 159 6.04 -10.43 -11.14
C SER A 159 4.49 -10.40 -11.15
N ARG A 160 3.89 -10.39 -12.35
CA ARG A 160 2.43 -10.48 -12.48
C ARG A 160 1.87 -11.76 -11.87
N ILE A 161 2.59 -12.88 -12.03
CA ILE A 161 2.19 -14.18 -11.45
C ILE A 161 2.22 -14.10 -9.93
N SER A 162 3.28 -13.54 -9.35
CA SER A 162 3.37 -13.33 -7.90
C SER A 162 2.23 -12.45 -7.38
N GLY A 163 1.85 -11.40 -8.13
CA GLY A 163 0.71 -10.55 -7.79
C GLY A 163 -0.62 -11.32 -7.78
N VAL A 164 -0.85 -12.17 -8.78
CA VAL A 164 -2.04 -13.05 -8.84
C VAL A 164 -2.07 -14.01 -7.63
N VAL A 165 -0.94 -14.63 -7.31
CA VAL A 165 -0.85 -15.55 -6.16
C VAL A 165 -1.16 -14.81 -4.85
N LEU A 166 -0.62 -13.61 -4.64
CA LEU A 166 -0.93 -12.82 -3.43
C LEU A 166 -2.41 -12.45 -3.35
N LEU A 167 -3.04 -12.10 -4.48
CA LEU A 167 -4.50 -11.83 -4.51
C LEU A 167 -5.32 -13.08 -4.19
N LEU A 168 -4.94 -14.25 -4.70
CA LEU A 168 -5.60 -15.51 -4.37
C LEU A 168 -5.45 -15.86 -2.89
N LEU A 169 -4.27 -15.64 -2.30
CA LEU A 169 -4.05 -15.80 -0.86
C LEU A 169 -4.92 -14.86 -0.04
N TYR A 170 -5.11 -13.61 -0.49
CA TYR A 170 -6.01 -12.67 0.17
C TYR A 170 -7.48 -13.14 0.10
N VAL A 171 -7.94 -13.62 -1.06
CA VAL A 171 -9.30 -14.19 -1.22
C VAL A 171 -9.48 -15.41 -0.31
N ALA A 172 -8.49 -16.30 -0.25
CA ALA A 172 -8.53 -17.48 0.64
C ALA A 172 -8.61 -17.07 2.11
N TYR A 173 -7.81 -16.08 2.54
CA TYR A 173 -7.90 -15.50 3.88
C TYR A 173 -9.30 -14.92 4.16
N PHE A 174 -9.84 -14.14 3.21
CA PHE A 174 -11.16 -13.54 3.34
C PHE A 174 -12.27 -14.61 3.54
N ILE A 175 -12.20 -15.71 2.78
CA ILE A 175 -13.14 -16.83 2.93
C ILE A 175 -12.96 -17.52 4.29
N ALA A 176 -11.73 -17.63 4.79
CA ALA A 176 -11.44 -18.30 6.07
C ALA A 176 -11.93 -17.49 7.30
N ILE A 177 -12.07 -16.17 7.19
CA ILE A 177 -12.56 -15.32 8.28
C ILE A 177 -14.08 -15.05 8.22
N TRP A 178 -14.71 -15.41 7.07
CA TRP A 178 -16.16 -15.31 6.91
C TRP A 178 -16.86 -16.33 7.82
#